data_3e5d2207d26320c67c690712fce26152
#
_entry.id   3e5d2207d26320c67c690712fce26152
#
_cell.length_a   1.000
_cell.length_b   1.000
_cell.length_c   1.000
_cell.angle_alpha   90.00
_cell.angle_beta   90.00
_cell.angle_gamma   90.00
#
_symmetry.space_group_name_H-M   'P 1'
#
loop_
_entity.id
_entity.type
_entity.pdbx_description
1 polymer ?
#
loop_
_entity_poly.entity_id
_entity_poly.type
_entity_poly.pdbx_seq_one_letter_code
_entity_poly.pdbx_strand_id
1 'polypeptide(L)'
;PRELPVRIWYMYKDTPCTLIDVDEMQKIVHIRNYVDNIQFRAFGIKENPTIEDYNEFLESRCFPRTRDKMKLVLRDLGIPFYDPYLIIQKTEGRMAEDDFWIRIER
;
A
#
# COMPACT_ATOMS: atom_id res chain seq x y z
N PRO A 1 13.27 12.87 10.80
CA PRO A 1 12.54 13.38 9.63
C PRO A 1 12.59 12.43 8.45
N ARG A 2 11.56 12.49 7.66
CA ARG A 2 11.39 11.64 6.50
C ARG A 2 12.28 12.15 5.36
N GLU A 3 13.04 11.25 4.75
CA GLU A 3 13.94 11.62 3.64
C GLU A 3 13.28 11.49 2.28
N LEU A 4 12.29 10.58 2.15
CA LEU A 4 11.62 10.34 0.88
C LEU A 4 10.21 10.92 0.91
N PRO A 5 9.65 11.31 -0.27
CA PRO A 5 8.40 12.05 -0.30
C PRO A 5 7.16 11.29 0.17
N VAL A 6 7.15 9.96 0.04
CA VAL A 6 6.00 9.16 0.43
C VAL A 6 6.37 8.25 1.59
N ARG A 7 5.55 8.28 2.62
CA ARG A 7 5.70 7.36 3.77
C ARG A 7 4.37 6.69 4.04
N ILE A 8 4.36 5.36 4.03
CA ILE A 8 3.18 4.60 4.37
C ILE A 8 3.51 3.52 5.39
N TRP A 9 2.51 3.18 6.20
CA TRP A 9 2.60 2.17 7.23
C TRP A 9 1.67 1.02 6.88
N TYR A 10 2.21 -0.20 6.81
CA TYR A 10 1.39 -1.40 6.69
C TYR A 10 1.05 -1.84 8.10
N MET A 11 -0.24 -1.84 8.42
CA MET A 11 -0.75 -2.06 9.77
C MET A 11 -1.53 -3.35 9.85
N TYR A 12 -1.42 -4.03 10.98
CA TYR A 12 -2.33 -5.12 11.33
C TYR A 12 -3.08 -4.67 12.58
N LYS A 13 -4.37 -4.38 12.45
CA LYS A 13 -5.13 -3.74 13.54
C LYS A 13 -4.40 -2.48 13.98
N ASP A 14 -3.96 -2.43 15.24
CA ASP A 14 -3.25 -1.25 15.77
C ASP A 14 -1.72 -1.41 15.72
N THR A 15 -1.22 -2.51 15.17
CA THR A 15 0.21 -2.82 15.21
C THR A 15 0.89 -2.45 13.89
N PRO A 16 1.91 -1.58 13.90
CA PRO A 16 2.69 -1.33 12.69
C PRO A 16 3.54 -2.55 12.35
N CYS A 17 3.46 -2.99 11.11
CA CYS A 17 4.18 -4.16 10.63
C CYS A 17 5.36 -3.78 9.75
N THR A 18 5.16 -2.90 8.78
CA THR A 18 6.22 -2.44 7.88
C THR A 18 6.07 -0.95 7.63
N LEU A 19 7.15 -0.21 7.79
CA LEU A 19 7.25 1.18 7.37
C LEU A 19 7.84 1.20 5.97
N ILE A 20 7.21 1.92 5.03
CA ILE A 20 7.63 1.96 3.64
C ILE A 20 7.80 3.40 3.23
N ASP A 21 9.03 3.77 2.87
CA ASP A 21 9.38 5.09 2.36
C ASP A 21 9.71 4.98 0.87
N VAL A 22 9.12 5.84 0.06
CA VAL A 22 9.23 5.74 -1.40
C VAL A 22 9.48 7.07 -2.04
N ASP A 23 10.35 7.06 -3.05
CA ASP A 23 10.48 8.14 -4.03
C ASP A 23 10.17 7.51 -5.40
N GLU A 24 8.99 7.78 -5.92
CA GLU A 24 8.56 7.18 -7.18
C GLU A 24 9.34 7.71 -8.38
N MET A 25 9.77 8.95 -8.33
CA MET A 25 10.52 9.54 -9.44
C MET A 25 11.91 8.93 -9.55
N GLN A 26 12.58 8.70 -8.43
CA GLN A 26 13.90 8.07 -8.41
C GLN A 26 13.82 6.55 -8.30
N LYS A 27 12.62 5.99 -8.14
CA LYS A 27 12.39 4.55 -8.01
C LYS A 27 13.12 3.96 -6.82
N ILE A 28 13.07 4.67 -5.70
CA ILE A 28 13.72 4.25 -4.45
C ILE A 28 12.66 3.78 -3.47
N VAL A 29 12.88 2.61 -2.88
CA VAL A 29 12.01 2.07 -1.83
C VAL A 29 12.89 1.65 -0.66
N HIS A 30 12.61 2.21 0.52
CA HIS A 30 13.26 1.82 1.78
C HIS A 30 12.19 1.28 2.72
N ILE A 31 12.47 0.18 3.38
CA ILE A 31 11.52 -0.40 4.33
C ILE A 31 12.16 -0.64 5.69
N ARG A 32 11.30 -0.72 6.70
CA ARG A 32 11.67 -1.17 8.03
C ARG A 32 10.57 -2.08 8.56
N ASN A 33 10.92 -3.31 8.90
CA ASN A 33 9.97 -4.26 9.46
C ASN A 33 9.99 -4.19 10.99
N TYR A 34 8.81 -4.21 11.58
CA TYR A 34 8.62 -4.14 13.03
C TYR A 34 8.11 -5.45 13.60
N VAL A 35 7.91 -6.47 12.75
CA VAL A 35 7.44 -7.78 13.16
C VAL A 35 8.33 -8.86 12.58
N ASP A 36 8.50 -9.96 13.30
CA ASP A 36 9.35 -11.07 12.85
C ASP A 36 8.63 -12.04 11.93
N ASN A 37 7.31 -12.16 12.07
CA ASN A 37 6.51 -13.06 11.23
C ASN A 37 6.46 -12.50 9.81
N ILE A 38 7.09 -13.22 8.86
CA ILE A 38 7.19 -12.75 7.48
C ILE A 38 5.81 -12.63 6.81
N GLN A 39 4.81 -13.38 7.28
CA GLN A 39 3.46 -13.29 6.72
C GLN A 39 2.78 -11.97 7.09
N PHE A 40 3.28 -11.28 8.10
CA PHE A 40 2.76 -9.98 8.51
C PHE A 40 3.53 -8.81 7.91
N ARG A 41 4.65 -9.09 7.23
CA ARG A 41 5.45 -8.05 6.56
C ARG A 41 4.91 -7.75 5.17
N ALA A 42 4.95 -6.50 4.78
CA ALA A 42 4.45 -6.09 3.46
C ALA A 42 5.15 -6.82 2.31
N PHE A 43 6.44 -7.10 2.45
CA PHE A 43 7.26 -7.72 1.39
C PHE A 43 7.83 -9.08 1.80
N GLY A 44 7.27 -9.71 2.82
CA GLY A 44 7.73 -11.02 3.27
C GLY A 44 9.19 -11.03 3.65
N ILE A 45 9.96 -11.90 3.00
CA ILE A 45 11.39 -12.04 3.29
C ILE A 45 12.26 -11.01 2.56
N LYS A 46 11.71 -10.24 1.63
CA LYS A 46 12.49 -9.25 0.89
C LYS A 46 12.90 -8.11 1.80
N GLU A 47 14.18 -7.80 1.81
CA GLU A 47 14.71 -6.69 2.60
C GLU A 47 14.92 -5.43 1.76
N ASN A 48 15.07 -5.59 0.45
CA ASN A 48 15.29 -4.48 -0.48
C ASN A 48 14.30 -4.55 -1.64
N PRO A 49 13.00 -4.32 -1.38
CA PRO A 49 12.00 -4.39 -2.44
C PRO A 49 12.26 -3.31 -3.50
N THR A 50 11.89 -3.63 -4.71
CA THR A 50 12.01 -2.72 -5.85
C THR A 50 10.75 -1.84 -5.93
N ILE A 51 10.79 -0.83 -6.84
CA ILE A 51 9.60 -0.03 -7.10
C ILE A 51 8.47 -0.90 -7.67
N GLU A 52 8.81 -1.92 -8.46
CA GLU A 52 7.83 -2.87 -8.99
C GLU A 52 7.18 -3.66 -7.86
N ASP A 53 7.98 -4.11 -6.89
CA ASP A 53 7.45 -4.81 -5.71
C ASP A 53 6.49 -3.90 -4.93
N TYR A 54 6.85 -2.64 -4.79
CA TYR A 54 6.01 -1.65 -4.12
C TYR A 54 4.67 -1.47 -4.84
N ASN A 55 4.71 -1.31 -6.16
CA ASN A 55 3.50 -1.14 -6.95
C ASN A 55 2.60 -2.37 -6.87
N GLU A 56 3.18 -3.57 -6.91
CA GLU A 56 2.43 -4.81 -6.75
C GLU A 56 1.80 -4.91 -5.36
N PHE A 57 2.53 -4.48 -4.34
CA PHE A 57 2.00 -4.48 -2.98
C PHE A 57 0.77 -3.57 -2.88
N LEU A 58 0.87 -2.33 -3.40
CA LEU A 58 -0.26 -1.42 -3.37
C LEU A 58 -1.47 -2.00 -4.10
N GLU A 59 -1.24 -2.57 -5.28
CA GLU A 59 -2.34 -3.14 -6.06
C GLU A 59 -2.98 -4.33 -5.36
N SER A 60 -2.19 -5.09 -4.60
CA SER A 60 -2.73 -6.22 -3.83
C SER A 60 -3.71 -5.77 -2.74
N ARG A 61 -3.68 -4.50 -2.36
CA ARG A 61 -4.58 -3.95 -1.36
C ARG A 61 -5.74 -3.18 -1.98
N CYS A 62 -5.99 -3.39 -3.27
CA CYS A 62 -7.07 -2.74 -4.01
C CYS A 62 -7.98 -3.80 -4.62
N PHE A 63 -9.21 -3.39 -4.99
CA PHE A 63 -10.06 -4.26 -5.79
C PHE A 63 -9.41 -4.49 -7.16
N PRO A 64 -9.66 -5.64 -7.82
CA PRO A 64 -9.00 -5.98 -9.08
C PRO A 64 -9.33 -5.00 -10.20
N ARG A 65 -8.37 -4.78 -11.11
CA ARG A 65 -8.59 -3.94 -12.30
C ARG A 65 -9.73 -4.46 -13.17
N THR A 66 -10.00 -5.76 -13.09
CA THR A 66 -11.05 -6.42 -13.88
C THR A 66 -12.42 -6.35 -13.23
N ARG A 67 -12.55 -5.65 -12.09
CA ARG A 67 -13.82 -5.55 -11.40
C ARG A 67 -14.89 -4.96 -12.31
N ASP A 68 -16.07 -5.58 -12.26
CA ASP A 68 -17.20 -5.15 -13.06
C ASP A 68 -17.63 -3.72 -12.69
N LYS A 69 -18.11 -2.98 -13.67
CA LYS A 69 -18.61 -1.61 -13.50
C LYS A 69 -17.56 -0.69 -12.86
N MET A 70 -16.30 -0.82 -13.30
CA MET A 70 -15.18 -0.08 -12.75
C MET A 70 -15.43 1.43 -12.73
N LYS A 71 -16.00 1.99 -13.79
CA LYS A 71 -16.25 3.43 -13.86
C LYS A 71 -17.16 3.92 -12.74
N LEU A 72 -18.15 3.12 -12.36
CA LEU A 72 -19.06 3.48 -11.27
C LEU A 72 -18.35 3.40 -9.92
N VAL A 73 -17.52 2.39 -9.72
CA VAL A 73 -16.76 2.21 -8.49
C VAL A 73 -15.82 3.41 -8.30
N LEU A 74 -15.07 3.78 -9.33
CA LEU A 74 -14.13 4.89 -9.26
C LEU A 74 -14.86 6.23 -9.02
N ARG A 75 -15.99 6.43 -9.69
CA ARG A 75 -16.79 7.62 -9.49
C ARG A 75 -17.27 7.72 -8.04
N ASP A 76 -17.75 6.63 -7.48
CA ASP A 76 -18.24 6.61 -6.10
C ASP A 76 -17.12 6.91 -5.10
N LEU A 77 -15.89 6.53 -5.42
CA LEU A 77 -14.72 6.86 -4.60
C LEU A 77 -14.22 8.28 -4.86
N GLY A 78 -14.68 8.93 -5.91
CA GLY A 78 -14.24 10.28 -6.25
C GLY A 78 -12.87 10.35 -6.88
N ILE A 79 -12.45 9.28 -7.58
CA ILE A 79 -11.15 9.26 -8.24
C ILE A 79 -11.32 9.11 -9.76
N PRO A 80 -10.41 9.73 -10.57
CA PRO A 80 -10.62 9.82 -12.01
C PRO A 80 -10.26 8.57 -12.81
N PHE A 81 -9.37 7.72 -12.27
CA PHE A 81 -8.90 6.53 -12.99
C PHE A 81 -8.36 5.52 -11.97
N TYR A 82 -8.14 4.29 -12.42
CA TYR A 82 -7.60 3.26 -11.55
C TYR A 82 -6.14 3.55 -11.23
N ASP A 83 -5.87 3.86 -10.00
CA ASP A 83 -4.53 4.10 -9.48
C ASP A 83 -4.50 3.59 -8.05
N PRO A 84 -3.67 2.58 -7.76
CA PRO A 84 -3.65 1.98 -6.42
C PRO A 84 -3.42 2.99 -5.29
N TYR A 85 -2.51 3.95 -5.47
CA TYR A 85 -2.25 4.94 -4.42
C TYR A 85 -3.49 5.79 -4.15
N LEU A 86 -4.17 6.26 -5.21
CA LEU A 86 -5.39 7.04 -5.05
C LEU A 86 -6.52 6.21 -4.41
N ILE A 87 -6.62 4.94 -4.80
CA ILE A 87 -7.62 4.04 -4.22
C ILE A 87 -7.34 3.87 -2.72
N ILE A 88 -6.09 3.62 -2.35
CA ILE A 88 -5.72 3.42 -0.96
C ILE A 88 -5.94 4.68 -0.12
N GLN A 89 -5.76 5.87 -0.69
CA GLN A 89 -6.10 7.11 0.01
C GLN A 89 -7.56 7.14 0.46
N LYS A 90 -8.44 6.48 -0.28
CA LYS A 90 -9.88 6.45 0.04
C LYS A 90 -10.27 5.25 0.89
N THR A 91 -9.64 4.10 0.66
CA THR A 91 -10.04 2.84 1.28
C THR A 91 -9.14 2.42 2.44
N GLU A 92 -7.99 3.07 2.61
CA GLU A 92 -6.93 2.66 3.55
C GLU A 92 -6.42 1.24 3.25
N GLY A 93 -6.63 0.75 2.04
CA GLY A 93 -6.22 -0.60 1.68
C GLY A 93 -6.90 -1.69 2.47
N ARG A 94 -8.06 -1.40 3.08
CA ARG A 94 -8.80 -2.38 3.87
C ARG A 94 -9.51 -3.37 2.98
N MET A 95 -9.52 -4.63 3.42
CA MET A 95 -10.18 -5.71 2.69
C MET A 95 -11.01 -6.52 3.68
N ALA A 96 -12.10 -7.13 3.18
CA ALA A 96 -13.01 -7.88 4.04
C ALA A 96 -12.37 -9.15 4.64
N GLU A 97 -11.36 -9.68 3.96
CA GLU A 97 -10.77 -10.98 4.31
C GLU A 97 -9.78 -10.92 5.46
N ASP A 98 -9.27 -9.73 5.81
CA ASP A 98 -8.25 -9.63 6.84
C ASP A 98 -8.35 -8.31 7.63
N ASP A 99 -7.43 -8.13 8.57
CA ASP A 99 -7.39 -6.94 9.42
C ASP A 99 -6.19 -6.04 9.10
N PHE A 100 -5.59 -6.22 7.94
CA PHE A 100 -4.51 -5.34 7.50
C PHE A 100 -5.07 -4.07 6.86
N TRP A 101 -4.30 -2.99 6.98
CA TRP A 101 -4.65 -1.74 6.33
C TRP A 101 -3.40 -0.88 6.18
N ILE A 102 -3.53 0.21 5.44
CA ILE A 102 -2.41 1.09 5.14
C ILE A 102 -2.73 2.49 5.65
N ARG A 103 -1.82 3.03 6.44
CA ARG A 103 -1.89 4.42 6.88
C ARG A 103 -0.89 5.24 6.08
N ILE A 104 -1.38 6.23 5.36
CA ILE A 104 -0.51 7.14 4.61
C ILE A 104 -0.18 8.30 5.54
N GLU A 105 1.11 8.51 5.76
CA GLU A 105 1.57 9.62 6.60
C GLU A 105 1.73 10.86 5.72
N ARG A 106 1.08 11.91 6.12
CA ARG A 106 1.08 13.14 5.35
C ARG A 106 1.99 14.20 5.92
#